data_8b94c15bd2bd343e0c5e89f61949346c
#
_entry.id   8b94c15bd2bd343e0c5e89f61949346c
#
_cell.length_a   1.000
_cell.length_b   1.000
_cell.length_c   1.000
_cell.angle_alpha   90.00
_cell.angle_beta   90.00
_cell.angle_gamma   90.00
#
_symmetry.space_group_name_H-M   'P 1'
#
loop_
_entity.id
_entity.type
_entity.pdbx_description
1 polymer ?
#
loop_
_entity_poly.entity_id
_entity_poly.type
_entity_poly.pdbx_seq_one_letter_code
_entity_poly.pdbx_strand_id
1 'polypeptide(L)'
;QKRILVAPFWGSQGLFESRVVKSLLGSDEDISIVVDTDWCQYYVDPNDHPIGEAENVVFDDNRQVIEIGKILRGDNDVDGEFIGMMKLTHAGARSLNATSTRSRKNIGAGPSQRSATLEKAYLTDLFQEMTDLGTAVHCVTIERGWKEIDTVEDYEKAVKALKALEE
;
A
#
# COMPACT_ATOMS: atom_id res chain seq x y z
N GLN A 1 15.60 3.87 -21.24
CA GLN A 1 15.48 4.63 -19.99
C GLN A 1 14.22 4.13 -19.29
N LYS A 2 14.36 3.37 -18.19
CA LYS A 2 13.21 2.90 -17.40
C LYS A 2 12.52 4.15 -16.81
N ARG A 3 11.30 4.44 -17.24
CA ARG A 3 10.47 5.44 -16.56
C ARG A 3 9.87 4.78 -15.32
N ILE A 4 10.12 5.37 -14.17
CA ILE A 4 9.62 4.90 -12.87
C ILE A 4 8.59 5.92 -12.41
N LEU A 5 7.40 5.45 -12.07
CA LEU A 5 6.37 6.25 -11.42
C LEU A 5 6.38 5.88 -9.93
N VAL A 6 6.68 6.84 -9.09
CA VAL A 6 6.48 6.74 -7.63
C VAL A 6 5.30 7.66 -7.32
N ALA A 7 4.25 7.13 -6.75
CA ALA A 7 3.11 7.93 -6.34
C ALA A 7 2.76 7.61 -4.88
N PRO A 8 2.64 8.62 -4.00
CA PRO A 8 1.77 8.51 -2.85
C PRO A 8 0.33 8.53 -3.38
N PHE A 9 -0.54 7.68 -2.86
CA PHE A 9 -1.85 7.50 -3.43
C PHE A 9 -2.92 8.27 -2.63
N TRP A 10 -3.76 9.03 -3.37
CA TRP A 10 -5.04 9.64 -2.94
C TRP A 10 -5.07 10.38 -1.59
N GLY A 11 -4.67 11.65 -1.62
CA GLY A 11 -5.12 12.65 -0.63
C GLY A 11 -4.46 12.56 0.75
N SER A 12 -3.88 11.43 1.13
CA SER A 12 -3.08 11.32 2.34
C SER A 12 -1.75 12.04 2.14
N GLN A 13 -1.46 12.98 3.03
CA GLN A 13 -0.13 13.58 3.11
C GLN A 13 0.68 12.73 4.08
N GLY A 14 1.86 12.28 3.66
CA GLY A 14 2.72 11.45 4.49
C GLY A 14 4.13 12.01 4.61
N LEU A 15 4.72 11.84 5.77
CA LEU A 15 6.16 12.02 5.98
C LEU A 15 6.85 10.68 5.80
N PHE A 16 7.91 10.66 4.99
CA PHE A 16 8.68 9.46 4.72
C PHE A 16 10.17 9.73 4.91
N GLU A 17 10.85 8.86 5.62
CA GLU A 17 12.29 8.88 5.67
C GLU A 17 12.89 8.53 4.29
N SER A 18 14.00 9.16 3.95
CA SER A 18 14.65 8.94 2.65
C SER A 18 15.04 7.48 2.39
N ARG A 19 15.26 6.68 3.45
CA ARG A 19 15.54 5.23 3.33
C ARG A 19 14.37 4.46 2.72
N VAL A 20 13.13 4.81 3.07
CA VAL A 20 11.91 4.17 2.54
C VAL A 20 11.86 4.34 1.02
N VAL A 21 12.02 5.58 0.55
CA VAL A 21 12.04 5.90 -0.89
C VAL A 21 13.21 5.20 -1.59
N LYS A 22 14.40 5.20 -0.98
CA LYS A 22 15.58 4.52 -1.54
C LYS A 22 15.38 3.01 -1.67
N SER A 23 14.79 2.37 -0.65
CA SER A 23 14.47 0.94 -0.70
C SER A 23 13.50 0.62 -1.83
N LEU A 24 12.43 1.42 -1.98
CA LEU A 24 11.46 1.24 -3.05
C LEU A 24 12.11 1.44 -4.44
N LEU A 25 12.94 2.47 -4.61
CA LEU A 25 13.63 2.72 -5.87
C LEU A 25 14.66 1.64 -6.22
N GLY A 26 15.24 1.00 -5.19
CA GLY A 26 16.20 -0.09 -5.34
C GLY A 26 15.60 -1.43 -5.77
N SER A 27 14.28 -1.60 -5.71
CA SER A 27 13.63 -2.82 -6.20
C SER A 27 13.74 -2.91 -7.73
N ASP A 28 14.02 -4.09 -8.28
CA ASP A 28 14.08 -4.34 -9.73
C ASP A 28 12.76 -4.88 -10.30
N GLU A 29 11.78 -5.14 -9.44
CA GLU A 29 10.48 -5.70 -9.81
C GLU A 29 9.61 -4.71 -10.59
N ASP A 30 8.72 -5.23 -11.42
CA ASP A 30 7.83 -4.42 -12.26
C ASP A 30 6.77 -3.68 -11.46
N ILE A 31 6.31 -4.29 -10.37
CA ILE A 31 5.35 -3.72 -9.42
C ILE A 31 5.90 -3.93 -8.00
N SER A 32 6.15 -2.85 -7.30
CA SER A 32 6.61 -2.89 -5.91
C SER A 32 5.75 -1.99 -5.05
N ILE A 33 5.35 -2.49 -3.89
CA ILE A 33 4.61 -1.75 -2.87
C ILE A 33 5.43 -1.72 -1.58
N VAL A 34 5.30 -0.67 -0.79
CA VAL A 34 5.97 -0.58 0.52
C VAL A 34 5.06 -1.13 1.59
N VAL A 35 5.60 -2.06 2.39
CA VAL A 35 4.88 -2.73 3.47
C VAL A 35 5.65 -2.53 4.78
N ASP A 36 5.00 -1.94 5.78
CA ASP A 36 5.55 -1.80 7.13
C ASP A 36 5.27 -3.06 7.94
N THR A 37 6.32 -3.77 8.34
CA THR A 37 6.21 -4.99 9.15
C THR A 37 6.15 -4.72 10.66
N ASP A 38 6.41 -3.47 11.08
CA ASP A 38 6.23 -3.01 12.48
C ASP A 38 4.97 -2.13 12.64
N TRP A 39 4.01 -2.30 11.76
CA TRP A 39 2.80 -1.49 11.64
C TRP A 39 1.94 -1.44 12.91
N CYS A 40 1.85 -2.52 13.68
CA CYS A 40 1.05 -2.56 14.91
C CYS A 40 1.43 -1.47 15.91
N GLN A 41 2.70 -1.05 15.92
CA GLN A 41 3.20 0.02 16.79
C GLN A 41 2.59 1.39 16.45
N TYR A 42 2.10 1.56 15.23
CA TYR A 42 1.42 2.78 14.81
C TYR A 42 0.09 2.99 15.56
N TYR A 43 -0.57 1.89 15.92
CA TYR A 43 -1.90 1.85 16.53
C TYR A 43 -1.89 1.67 18.06
N VAL A 44 -0.71 1.71 18.70
CA VAL A 44 -0.59 1.54 20.18
C VAL A 44 -1.04 2.78 20.92
N ASP A 45 -0.78 3.98 20.40
CA ASP A 45 -1.26 5.21 20.99
C ASP A 45 -2.72 5.49 20.58
N PRO A 46 -3.56 6.02 21.49
CA PRO A 46 -4.91 6.46 21.14
C PRO A 46 -4.79 7.58 20.09
N ASN A 47 -5.01 7.22 18.85
CA ASN A 47 -5.10 8.12 17.72
C ASN A 47 -6.49 7.98 17.09
N ASP A 48 -6.86 8.92 16.25
CA ASP A 48 -8.16 8.93 15.58
C ASP A 48 -8.28 7.84 14.49
N HIS A 49 -7.22 7.03 14.30
CA HIS A 49 -7.17 5.96 13.29
C HIS A 49 -7.43 4.60 13.96
N PRO A 50 -8.58 3.97 13.72
CA PRO A 50 -8.83 2.61 14.20
C PRO A 50 -8.00 1.59 13.39
N ILE A 51 -7.43 0.60 14.07
CA ILE A 51 -6.66 -0.50 13.45
C ILE A 51 -7.41 -1.20 12.30
N GLY A 52 -8.74 -1.16 12.32
CA GLY A 52 -9.58 -1.72 11.24
C GLY A 52 -9.50 -0.95 9.91
N GLU A 53 -8.81 0.19 9.85
CA GLU A 53 -8.55 0.94 8.62
C GLU A 53 -7.25 0.54 7.94
N ALA A 54 -6.41 -0.26 8.62
CA ALA A 54 -5.15 -0.73 8.08
C ALA A 54 -5.34 -1.51 6.77
N GLU A 55 -4.49 -1.24 5.80
CA GLU A 55 -4.43 -1.97 4.54
C GLU A 55 -3.51 -3.18 4.70
N ASN A 56 -4.09 -4.27 5.22
CA ASN A 56 -3.37 -5.49 5.59
C ASN A 56 -2.75 -6.19 4.38
N VAL A 57 -1.55 -6.74 4.57
CA VAL A 57 -0.82 -7.50 3.55
C VAL A 57 -0.32 -8.82 4.12
N VAL A 58 -0.51 -9.89 3.35
CA VAL A 58 0.12 -11.20 3.54
C VAL A 58 0.99 -11.48 2.32
N PHE A 59 2.24 -11.90 2.53
CA PHE A 59 3.18 -12.20 1.46
C PHE A 59 3.95 -13.51 1.72
N ASP A 60 4.50 -14.09 0.66
CA ASP A 60 5.29 -15.31 0.71
C ASP A 60 6.77 -15.06 1.07
N ASP A 61 7.56 -16.14 1.19
CA ASP A 61 9.00 -16.09 1.47
C ASP A 61 9.79 -15.29 0.41
N ASN A 62 9.26 -15.14 -0.80
CA ASN A 62 9.83 -14.33 -1.87
C ASN A 62 9.32 -12.88 -1.85
N ARG A 63 8.56 -12.51 -0.81
CA ARG A 63 7.92 -11.20 -0.66
C ARG A 63 6.93 -10.87 -1.78
N GLN A 64 6.30 -11.89 -2.36
CA GLN A 64 5.20 -11.68 -3.29
C GLN A 64 3.89 -11.64 -2.52
N VAL A 65 3.02 -10.67 -2.84
CA VAL A 65 1.70 -10.55 -2.23
C VAL A 65 0.89 -11.81 -2.47
N ILE A 66 0.38 -12.40 -1.41
CA ILE A 66 -0.62 -13.47 -1.41
C ILE A 66 -2.01 -12.86 -1.25
N GLU A 67 -2.14 -11.97 -0.27
CA GLU A 67 -3.40 -11.31 0.03
C GLU A 67 -3.17 -9.86 0.48
N ILE A 68 -4.04 -8.93 0.04
CA ILE A 68 -3.97 -7.51 0.38
C ILE A 68 -5.38 -6.91 0.49
N GLY A 69 -5.59 -6.05 1.48
CA GLY A 69 -6.84 -5.26 1.65
C GLY A 69 -7.20 -5.04 3.11
N LYS A 70 -8.24 -4.24 3.34
CA LYS A 70 -8.74 -3.96 4.71
C LYS A 70 -9.31 -5.22 5.39
N ILE A 71 -9.91 -6.12 4.61
CA ILE A 71 -10.48 -7.37 5.10
C ILE A 71 -9.85 -8.50 4.28
N LEU A 72 -9.10 -9.36 4.93
CA LEU A 72 -8.51 -10.53 4.30
C LEU A 72 -9.55 -11.65 4.15
N ARG A 73 -9.37 -12.53 3.14
CA ARG A 73 -10.24 -13.68 2.86
C ARG A 73 -9.86 -14.89 3.68
N GLY A 74 -8.58 -15.02 4.00
CA GLY A 74 -8.01 -16.13 4.75
C GLY A 74 -7.85 -15.84 6.23
N ASP A 75 -7.53 -16.88 6.99
CA ASP A 75 -7.20 -16.80 8.42
C ASP A 75 -5.68 -16.65 8.61
N ASN A 76 -4.96 -16.12 7.62
CA ASN A 76 -3.53 -15.90 7.73
C ASN A 76 -3.22 -14.73 8.67
N ASP A 77 -2.11 -14.84 9.38
CA ASP A 77 -1.56 -13.74 10.13
C ASP A 77 -1.15 -12.61 9.17
N VAL A 78 -1.35 -11.37 9.58
CA VAL A 78 -0.97 -10.19 8.78
C VAL A 78 0.53 -9.97 8.92
N ASP A 79 1.25 -9.99 7.80
CA ASP A 79 2.70 -9.76 7.77
C ASP A 79 3.06 -8.26 7.84
N GLY A 80 2.17 -7.38 7.40
CA GLY A 80 2.40 -5.94 7.44
C GLY A 80 1.26 -5.11 6.89
N GLU A 81 1.46 -3.79 6.87
CA GLU A 81 0.54 -2.79 6.35
C GLU A 81 1.10 -2.13 5.09
N PHE A 82 0.28 -2.04 4.04
CA PHE A 82 0.60 -1.25 2.85
C PHE A 82 0.44 0.24 3.17
N ILE A 83 1.53 0.99 3.09
CA ILE A 83 1.58 2.42 3.46
C ILE A 83 1.22 3.39 2.32
N GLY A 84 0.54 2.91 1.29
CA GLY A 84 0.12 3.76 0.17
C GLY A 84 1.24 4.13 -0.82
N MET A 85 2.47 3.60 -0.68
CA MET A 85 3.59 3.93 -1.56
C MET A 85 3.93 2.78 -2.50
N MET A 86 4.03 3.06 -3.80
CA MET A 86 4.34 2.05 -4.82
C MET A 86 5.32 2.56 -5.87
N LYS A 87 5.99 1.62 -6.52
CA LYS A 87 6.81 1.83 -7.72
C LYS A 87 6.33 0.92 -8.85
N LEU A 88 6.20 1.49 -10.03
CA LEU A 88 5.86 0.77 -11.23
C LEU A 88 6.91 1.00 -12.30
N THR A 89 7.37 -0.06 -12.97
CA THR A 89 8.04 0.07 -14.26
C THR A 89 7.00 0.35 -15.35
N HIS A 90 7.46 0.60 -16.56
CA HIS A 90 6.54 0.75 -17.71
C HIS A 90 5.72 -0.54 -17.97
N ALA A 91 6.30 -1.73 -17.70
CA ALA A 91 5.58 -3.00 -17.82
C ALA A 91 4.55 -3.14 -16.69
N GLY A 92 4.91 -2.85 -15.44
CA GLY A 92 4.00 -2.86 -14.30
C GLY A 92 2.82 -1.90 -14.48
N ALA A 93 3.09 -0.68 -14.97
CA ALA A 93 2.03 0.32 -15.24
C ALA A 93 1.05 -0.17 -16.35
N ARG A 94 1.55 -0.84 -17.38
CA ARG A 94 0.66 -1.45 -18.40
C ARG A 94 -0.19 -2.57 -17.82
N SER A 95 0.41 -3.43 -16.99
CA SER A 95 -0.30 -4.53 -16.33
C SER A 95 -1.42 -3.99 -15.42
N LEU A 96 -1.11 -3.00 -14.59
CA LEU A 96 -2.08 -2.31 -13.73
C LEU A 96 -3.25 -1.72 -14.55
N ASN A 97 -2.93 -1.00 -15.64
CA ASN A 97 -3.95 -0.38 -16.49
C ASN A 97 -4.83 -1.43 -17.20
N ALA A 98 -4.23 -2.54 -17.66
CA ALA A 98 -4.97 -3.63 -18.29
C ALA A 98 -5.95 -4.28 -17.30
N THR A 99 -5.51 -4.57 -16.07
CA THR A 99 -6.37 -5.11 -15.01
C THR A 99 -7.48 -4.12 -14.65
N SER A 100 -7.18 -2.86 -14.42
CA SER A 100 -8.17 -1.82 -14.14
C SER A 100 -9.23 -1.69 -15.26
N THR A 101 -8.80 -1.77 -16.52
CA THR A 101 -9.72 -1.72 -17.67
C THR A 101 -10.61 -2.96 -17.74
N ARG A 102 -10.06 -4.14 -17.41
CA ARG A 102 -10.81 -5.40 -17.34
C ARG A 102 -11.87 -5.35 -16.25
N SER A 103 -11.49 -4.91 -15.03
CA SER A 103 -12.41 -4.78 -13.90
C SER A 103 -13.58 -3.85 -14.24
N ARG A 104 -13.29 -2.71 -14.88
CA ARG A 104 -14.32 -1.77 -15.32
C ARG A 104 -15.31 -2.36 -16.33
N LYS A 105 -14.87 -3.23 -17.23
CA LYS A 105 -15.74 -3.88 -18.22
C LYS A 105 -16.62 -4.97 -17.61
N ASN A 106 -16.16 -5.61 -16.54
CA ASN A 106 -16.85 -6.68 -15.84
C ASN A 106 -17.87 -6.17 -14.80
N ILE A 107 -17.97 -4.86 -14.58
CA ILE A 107 -18.98 -4.25 -13.71
C ILE A 107 -20.33 -4.34 -14.38
N GLY A 108 -21.13 -5.22 -13.90
CA GLY A 108 -22.44 -5.62 -14.44
C GLY A 108 -22.59 -7.13 -14.55
N ALA A 109 -21.47 -7.89 -14.43
CA ALA A 109 -21.47 -9.36 -14.48
C ALA A 109 -21.29 -10.03 -13.10
N GLY A 110 -21.15 -9.23 -12.02
CA GLY A 110 -20.99 -9.74 -10.66
C GLY A 110 -20.25 -8.74 -9.77
N PRO A 111 -20.23 -8.91 -8.45
CA PRO A 111 -19.49 -8.04 -7.57
C PRO A 111 -18.00 -8.11 -7.89
N SER A 112 -17.37 -6.97 -8.18
CA SER A 112 -15.92 -6.86 -8.09
C SER A 112 -15.50 -7.21 -6.66
N GLN A 113 -14.40 -7.87 -6.49
CA GLN A 113 -14.12 -8.77 -5.37
C GLN A 113 -14.41 -8.25 -3.94
N ARG A 114 -14.49 -6.95 -3.67
CA ARG A 114 -14.71 -6.42 -2.31
C ARG A 114 -15.48 -5.10 -2.24
N SER A 115 -15.77 -4.46 -3.35
CA SER A 115 -16.60 -3.26 -3.32
C SER A 115 -17.83 -3.42 -4.20
N ALA A 116 -18.98 -2.94 -3.69
CA ALA A 116 -20.25 -2.99 -4.40
C ALA A 116 -20.30 -2.13 -5.67
N THR A 117 -19.33 -1.22 -5.84
CA THR A 117 -19.17 -0.33 -7.00
C THR A 117 -17.71 0.04 -7.20
N LEU A 118 -17.30 0.34 -8.45
CA LEU A 118 -15.96 0.88 -8.77
C LEU A 118 -15.62 2.18 -8.04
N GLU A 119 -16.62 2.99 -7.73
CA GLU A 119 -16.45 4.26 -7.02
C GLU A 119 -15.96 4.08 -5.58
N LYS A 120 -16.12 2.86 -5.04
CA LYS A 120 -15.66 2.47 -3.70
C LYS A 120 -14.51 1.47 -3.71
N ALA A 121 -13.97 1.12 -4.89
CA ALA A 121 -12.84 0.22 -5.00
C ALA A 121 -11.57 0.90 -4.52
N TYR A 122 -10.87 0.27 -3.59
CA TYR A 122 -9.55 0.70 -3.13
C TYR A 122 -8.47 0.22 -4.10
N LEU A 123 -7.29 0.85 -4.07
CA LEU A 123 -6.13 0.40 -4.84
C LEU A 123 -5.73 -1.03 -4.48
N THR A 124 -5.88 -1.39 -3.22
CA THR A 124 -5.61 -2.73 -2.70
C THR A 124 -6.52 -3.79 -3.32
N ASP A 125 -7.78 -3.46 -3.64
CA ASP A 125 -8.66 -4.36 -4.40
C ASP A 125 -8.10 -4.67 -5.80
N LEU A 126 -7.49 -3.66 -6.44
CA LEU A 126 -6.86 -3.83 -7.74
C LEU A 126 -5.58 -4.69 -7.65
N PHE A 127 -4.75 -4.48 -6.63
CA PHE A 127 -3.58 -5.34 -6.40
C PHE A 127 -4.01 -6.78 -6.10
N GLN A 128 -5.08 -6.98 -5.31
CA GLN A 128 -5.61 -8.31 -5.05
C GLN A 128 -6.08 -8.98 -6.35
N GLU A 129 -6.78 -8.27 -7.21
CA GLU A 129 -7.20 -8.83 -8.51
C GLU A 129 -5.99 -9.16 -9.39
N MET A 130 -4.95 -8.32 -9.39
CA MET A 130 -3.71 -8.60 -10.12
C MET A 130 -3.04 -9.87 -9.62
N THR A 131 -2.95 -10.04 -8.30
CA THR A 131 -2.41 -11.25 -7.64
C THR A 131 -3.25 -12.49 -7.99
N ASP A 132 -4.57 -12.40 -7.92
CA ASP A 132 -5.50 -13.48 -8.28
C ASP A 132 -5.35 -13.89 -9.77
N LEU A 133 -4.94 -12.97 -10.63
CA LEU A 133 -4.65 -13.20 -12.05
C LEU A 133 -3.22 -13.68 -12.32
N GLY A 134 -2.41 -13.91 -11.27
CA GLY A 134 -1.04 -14.37 -11.38
C GLY A 134 -0.02 -13.29 -11.73
N THR A 135 -0.38 -12.00 -11.58
CA THR A 135 0.57 -10.90 -11.70
C THR A 135 1.32 -10.73 -10.38
N ALA A 136 2.65 -10.79 -10.41
CA ALA A 136 3.47 -10.59 -9.23
C ALA A 136 3.41 -9.13 -8.75
N VAL A 137 3.13 -8.95 -7.46
CA VAL A 137 3.22 -7.68 -6.74
C VAL A 137 4.21 -7.87 -5.60
N HIS A 138 5.34 -7.18 -5.64
CA HIS A 138 6.44 -7.39 -4.70
C HIS A 138 6.39 -6.42 -3.51
N CYS A 139 6.58 -6.96 -2.31
CA CYS A 139 6.64 -6.20 -1.06
C CYS A 139 8.07 -5.73 -0.78
N VAL A 140 8.28 -4.42 -0.75
CA VAL A 140 9.47 -3.79 -0.19
C VAL A 140 9.19 -3.54 1.28
N THR A 141 9.71 -4.41 2.13
CA THR A 141 9.45 -4.34 3.57
C THR A 141 10.28 -3.25 4.24
N ILE A 142 9.65 -2.55 5.17
CA ILE A 142 10.27 -1.57 6.05
C ILE A 142 9.83 -1.83 7.49
N GLU A 143 10.59 -1.28 8.42
CA GLU A 143 10.19 -1.15 9.82
C GLU A 143 10.09 0.34 10.13
N ARG A 144 8.87 0.86 10.26
CA ARG A 144 8.61 2.28 10.50
C ARG A 144 9.25 3.22 9.45
N GLY A 145 9.43 4.50 9.80
CA GLY A 145 10.05 5.49 8.92
C GLY A 145 9.05 6.21 8.01
N TRP A 146 7.78 6.15 8.40
CA TRP A 146 6.69 6.88 7.78
C TRP A 146 5.67 7.36 8.81
N LYS A 147 4.89 8.35 8.45
CA LYS A 147 3.73 8.83 9.21
C LYS A 147 2.69 9.35 8.23
N GLU A 148 1.45 8.97 8.43
CA GLU A 148 0.30 9.55 7.77
C GLU A 148 -0.08 10.88 8.45
N ILE A 149 -0.60 11.83 7.67
CA ILE A 149 -1.05 13.14 8.17
C ILE A 149 -2.43 13.39 7.58
N ASP A 150 -3.45 12.89 8.25
CA ASP A 150 -4.84 13.03 7.84
C ASP A 150 -5.60 13.97 8.77
N THR A 151 -5.09 14.17 9.98
CA THR A 151 -5.70 15.03 11.01
C THR A 151 -4.76 16.16 11.43
N VAL A 152 -5.30 17.18 12.10
CA VAL A 152 -4.50 18.25 12.73
C VAL A 152 -3.57 17.68 13.80
N GLU A 153 -4.02 16.66 14.53
CA GLU A 153 -3.23 15.99 15.55
C GLU A 153 -2.02 15.28 14.96
N ASP A 154 -2.18 14.59 13.80
CA ASP A 154 -1.06 13.95 13.09
C ASP A 154 -0.04 14.98 12.64
N TYR A 155 -0.51 16.13 12.13
CA TYR A 155 0.37 17.23 11.75
C TYR A 155 1.18 17.74 12.94
N GLU A 156 0.56 17.97 14.08
CA GLU A 156 1.25 18.45 15.30
C GLU A 156 2.27 17.42 15.79
N LYS A 157 1.92 16.13 15.81
CA LYS A 157 2.84 15.03 16.14
C LYS A 157 4.01 14.96 15.16
N ALA A 158 3.76 15.13 13.87
CA ALA A 158 4.77 15.12 12.83
C ALA A 158 5.75 16.30 12.97
N VAL A 159 5.25 17.52 13.21
CA VAL A 159 6.08 18.71 13.45
C VAL A 159 6.95 18.55 14.70
N LYS A 160 6.40 17.98 15.77
CA LYS A 160 7.15 17.70 17.00
C LYS A 160 8.29 16.70 16.76
N ALA A 161 8.00 15.65 16.00
CA ALA A 161 8.99 14.63 15.66
C ALA A 161 10.13 15.19 14.79
N LEU A 162 9.81 16.06 13.81
CA LEU A 162 10.82 16.71 12.97
C LEU A 162 11.74 17.63 13.77
N LYS A 163 11.19 18.43 14.68
CA LYS A 163 11.98 19.33 15.55
C LYS A 163 12.96 18.56 16.44
N ALA A 164 12.55 17.38 16.94
CA ALA A 164 13.43 16.53 17.76
C ALA A 164 14.58 15.87 16.96
N LEU A 165 14.54 15.89 15.63
CA LEU A 165 15.64 15.39 14.77
C LEU A 165 16.65 16.49 14.43
N GLU A 166 16.32 17.77 14.69
CA GLU A 166 17.20 18.93 14.42
C GLU A 166 18.03 19.34 15.66
N GLU A 167 17.72 18.79 16.84
CA GLU A 167 18.47 18.97 18.11
C GLU A 167 19.51 17.86 18.31
#